data_90b30350bd0ff9ad40d5553aed8cf969
#
_entry.id   90b30350bd0ff9ad40d5553aed8cf969
#
_cell.length_a   1.000
_cell.length_b   1.000
_cell.length_c   1.000
_cell.angle_alpha   90.00
_cell.angle_beta   90.00
_cell.angle_gamma   90.00
#
_symmetry.space_group_name_H-M   'P 1'
#
loop_
_entity.id
_entity.type
_entity.pdbx_description
1 polymer ?
#
loop_
_entity_poly.entity_id
_entity_poly.type
_entity_poly.pdbx_seq_one_letter_code
_entity_poly.pdbx_strand_id
1 'polypeptide(L)'
;CRGLDLPGPSLAGTLACRGLDRLGAPGATLCWGSTPNTLFPKVTAMFTRRQGLALAAAALTPLPALAQEMPARGKRAWAAQVPVIRIGILGGENDADRLARYGGYQKLLEETFEVPVKLVVAADYAGVIQAFAAGQLEISYMSPAAYAAAWMESNGNVVPILTTVEKDGTNSYVSVMYVRADSGITTLEQMRGKSMAWSDPNSASGYLIPRAEFRAAGIDPEPGKFFGRTGFAGGAEQSVIAVLGKQYDAGVAWSSGQGDESQGYTRGVLTTMVQKKMIDMKDLRIIWRSRPILNGPVVLRADTPVSFQADMLAMHLAIPKVHPEVYHAVDMGSGAGWVPVKHEQFQVFIDILKDEAAARRRR
;
A
#
# COMPACT_ATOMS: atom_id res chain seq x y z
N CYS A 1 3.42 64.66 -3.49
CA CYS A 1 3.21 65.37 -4.79
C CYS A 1 2.57 64.40 -5.77
N ARG A 2 1.32 64.77 -6.21
CA ARG A 2 0.66 64.49 -7.50
C ARG A 2 0.65 63.03 -7.99
N GLY A 3 -0.43 62.31 -8.20
CA GLY A 3 -1.77 62.65 -8.65
C GLY A 3 -1.91 62.55 -10.15
N LEU A 4 -2.81 61.66 -10.65
CA LEU A 4 -3.57 61.72 -11.92
C LEU A 4 -4.11 60.29 -12.16
N ASP A 5 -5.36 59.98 -11.87
CA ASP A 5 -6.63 60.15 -12.57
C ASP A 5 -6.81 59.35 -13.87
N LEU A 6 -7.83 58.53 -13.80
CA LEU A 6 -8.72 57.76 -14.67
C LEU A 6 -9.00 58.29 -16.11
N PRO A 7 -9.65 57.51 -17.05
CA PRO A 7 -11.00 57.01 -16.90
C PRO A 7 -11.33 55.61 -17.58
N GLY A 8 -12.46 54.99 -17.16
CA GLY A 8 -13.15 53.93 -17.91
C GLY A 8 -14.04 54.44 -19.06
N PRO A 9 -14.82 53.59 -19.73
CA PRO A 9 -16.24 53.41 -19.41
C PRO A 9 -16.71 51.94 -19.54
N SER A 10 -17.62 51.48 -18.73
CA SER A 10 -19.09 51.40 -18.78
C SER A 10 -19.71 50.87 -20.07
N LEU A 11 -20.42 49.73 -19.96
CA LEU A 11 -21.79 49.60 -20.48
C LEU A 11 -22.49 48.35 -19.84
N ALA A 12 -23.65 48.64 -19.35
CA ALA A 12 -24.64 47.80 -18.73
C ALA A 12 -25.48 47.00 -19.75
N GLY A 13 -26.06 45.91 -19.32
CA GLY A 13 -27.08 45.18 -20.04
C GLY A 13 -27.87 44.25 -19.11
N THR A 14 -28.77 44.84 -18.36
CA THR A 14 -29.80 44.18 -17.56
C THR A 14 -30.93 43.69 -18.48
N LEU A 15 -31.37 42.45 -18.30
CA LEU A 15 -32.74 42.06 -18.67
C LEU A 15 -33.26 41.02 -17.68
N ALA A 16 -34.20 41.48 -16.88
CA ALA A 16 -35.06 40.68 -16.03
C ALA A 16 -36.28 40.20 -16.82
N CYS A 17 -36.75 39.00 -16.60
CA CYS A 17 -38.16 38.66 -16.81
C CYS A 17 -38.66 37.79 -15.65
N ARG A 18 -39.75 38.30 -15.08
CA ARG A 18 -40.57 37.73 -14.01
C ARG A 18 -41.45 36.57 -14.49
N GLY A 19 -41.61 35.55 -13.70
CA GLY A 19 -42.79 35.02 -13.08
C GLY A 19 -43.96 34.48 -13.94
N LEU A 20 -44.42 33.31 -13.62
CA LEU A 20 -45.82 33.02 -13.23
C LEU A 20 -46.03 31.55 -12.92
N ASP A 21 -46.83 31.36 -11.90
CA ASP A 21 -47.27 30.15 -11.24
C ASP A 21 -48.19 29.22 -12.05
N ARG A 22 -48.22 27.96 -11.61
CA ARG A 22 -49.35 27.02 -11.42
C ARG A 22 -49.78 26.10 -12.54
N LEU A 23 -49.92 24.85 -12.12
CA LEU A 23 -50.96 23.85 -12.32
C LEU A 23 -50.58 22.57 -13.10
N GLY A 24 -50.64 21.45 -12.38
CA GLY A 24 -51.42 20.22 -12.76
C GLY A 24 -50.74 19.18 -13.66
N ALA A 25 -50.49 18.03 -13.10
CA ALA A 25 -50.22 16.73 -13.76
C ALA A 25 -51.34 16.30 -14.72
N PRO A 26 -51.31 15.15 -15.47
CA PRO A 26 -50.31 14.08 -15.59
C PRO A 26 -50.06 13.54 -17.06
N GLY A 27 -49.03 12.75 -17.25
CA GLY A 27 -49.01 11.66 -18.22
C GLY A 27 -48.66 12.02 -19.66
N ALA A 28 -47.42 11.69 -20.11
CA ALA A 28 -47.15 11.43 -21.53
C ALA A 28 -45.98 10.44 -21.64
N THR A 29 -46.34 9.25 -22.04
CA THR A 29 -45.49 8.18 -22.61
C THR A 29 -44.90 8.68 -23.91
N LEU A 30 -43.58 8.77 -24.03
CA LEU A 30 -42.93 9.01 -25.32
C LEU A 30 -42.38 7.69 -25.86
N CYS A 31 -43.03 7.25 -26.91
CA CYS A 31 -42.59 6.18 -27.80
C CYS A 31 -41.33 6.58 -28.56
N TRP A 32 -40.30 5.74 -28.51
CA TRP A 32 -39.16 5.83 -29.42
C TRP A 32 -39.53 5.16 -30.74
N GLY A 33 -39.60 5.94 -31.77
CA GLY A 33 -39.76 5.50 -33.16
C GLY A 33 -38.41 4.97 -33.69
N SER A 34 -38.44 3.74 -34.13
CA SER A 34 -37.41 3.07 -34.90
C SER A 34 -37.45 3.51 -36.37
N THR A 35 -36.30 3.94 -36.91
CA THR A 35 -36.07 3.96 -38.36
C THR A 35 -34.94 3.00 -38.72
N PRO A 36 -35.06 2.16 -39.73
CA PRO A 36 -34.03 1.21 -40.13
C PRO A 36 -33.10 1.84 -41.17
N ASN A 37 -31.80 1.65 -41.03
CA ASN A 37 -30.89 1.81 -42.15
C ASN A 37 -30.07 0.56 -42.38
N THR A 38 -30.42 -0.08 -43.49
CA THR A 38 -29.79 -1.21 -44.12
C THR A 38 -28.41 -0.88 -44.66
N LEU A 39 -27.44 -1.79 -44.46
CA LEU A 39 -26.41 -2.20 -45.43
C LEU A 39 -25.28 -2.97 -44.72
N PHE A 40 -25.50 -4.27 -44.54
CA PHE A 40 -24.40 -5.25 -44.49
C PHE A 40 -24.83 -6.53 -45.20
N PRO A 41 -24.01 -7.11 -46.10
CA PRO A 41 -24.36 -8.33 -46.79
C PRO A 41 -24.35 -9.54 -45.85
N LYS A 42 -25.41 -10.31 -45.87
CA LYS A 42 -25.50 -11.61 -45.18
C LYS A 42 -24.56 -12.61 -45.85
N VAL A 43 -23.49 -12.98 -45.15
CA VAL A 43 -22.76 -14.22 -45.45
C VAL A 43 -23.38 -15.35 -44.66
N THR A 44 -24.20 -16.13 -45.33
CA THR A 44 -24.82 -17.36 -44.79
C THR A 44 -23.80 -18.49 -44.95
N ALA A 45 -22.99 -18.77 -43.95
CA ALA A 45 -22.19 -19.98 -43.88
C ALA A 45 -23.02 -21.07 -43.20
N MET A 46 -23.47 -22.05 -43.97
CA MET A 46 -24.09 -23.29 -43.48
C MET A 46 -23.04 -24.15 -42.81
N PHE A 47 -22.95 -24.09 -41.49
CA PHE A 47 -22.22 -25.07 -40.70
C PHE A 47 -23.17 -26.21 -40.32
N THR A 48 -22.90 -27.42 -40.78
CA THR A 48 -23.65 -28.62 -40.40
C THR A 48 -23.39 -29.01 -38.95
N ARG A 49 -24.43 -29.46 -38.25
CA ARG A 49 -24.45 -29.84 -36.81
C ARG A 49 -23.39 -30.90 -36.39
N ARG A 50 -22.67 -31.51 -37.33
CA ARG A 50 -21.62 -32.50 -37.06
C ARG A 50 -20.20 -31.92 -36.96
N GLN A 51 -19.95 -30.67 -37.36
CA GLN A 51 -18.66 -30.03 -37.30
C GLN A 51 -18.47 -29.14 -36.02
N GLY A 52 -19.55 -28.86 -35.30
CA GLY A 52 -19.51 -28.08 -34.06
C GLY A 52 -19.03 -28.83 -32.79
N LEU A 53 -18.98 -30.17 -32.86
CA LEU A 53 -18.62 -30.98 -31.67
C LEU A 53 -17.14 -31.40 -31.64
N ALA A 54 -16.36 -31.15 -32.67
CA ALA A 54 -14.93 -31.49 -32.71
C ALA A 54 -13.97 -30.35 -32.27
N LEU A 55 -14.47 -29.11 -32.14
CA LEU A 55 -13.65 -27.94 -31.77
C LEU A 55 -13.77 -27.54 -30.30
N ALA A 56 -14.64 -28.16 -29.52
CA ALA A 56 -14.85 -27.82 -28.09
C ALA A 56 -14.05 -28.69 -27.10
N ALA A 57 -13.27 -29.67 -27.59
CA ALA A 57 -12.52 -30.60 -26.71
C ALA A 57 -11.00 -30.30 -26.61
N ALA A 58 -10.51 -29.25 -27.25
CA ALA A 58 -9.06 -28.95 -27.29
C ALA A 58 -8.60 -27.80 -26.38
N ALA A 59 -9.43 -27.27 -25.48
CA ALA A 59 -9.12 -26.06 -24.74
C ALA A 59 -9.16 -26.19 -23.20
N LEU A 60 -8.95 -27.37 -22.67
CA LEU A 60 -8.78 -27.59 -21.22
C LEU A 60 -7.57 -28.51 -20.98
N THR A 61 -6.42 -28.16 -21.54
CA THR A 61 -5.19 -28.57 -20.90
C THR A 61 -5.01 -27.62 -19.71
N PRO A 62 -5.03 -28.12 -18.45
CA PRO A 62 -4.58 -27.30 -17.35
C PRO A 62 -3.15 -26.85 -17.70
N LEU A 63 -2.93 -25.54 -17.72
CA LEU A 63 -1.57 -25.02 -17.69
C LEU A 63 -0.88 -25.77 -16.55
N PRO A 64 0.29 -26.41 -16.78
CA PRO A 64 1.02 -27.04 -15.72
C PRO A 64 1.21 -25.94 -14.66
N ALA A 65 0.71 -26.15 -13.44
CA ALA A 65 1.11 -25.38 -12.30
C ALA A 65 2.64 -25.54 -12.30
N LEU A 66 3.36 -24.51 -12.75
CA LEU A 66 4.80 -24.44 -12.66
C LEU A 66 5.10 -24.76 -11.21
N ALA A 67 5.62 -25.94 -10.97
CA ALA A 67 6.09 -26.34 -9.65
C ALA A 67 7.06 -25.24 -9.24
N GLN A 68 6.70 -24.47 -8.20
CA GLN A 68 7.55 -23.40 -7.69
C GLN A 68 8.67 -24.10 -6.91
N GLU A 69 9.68 -24.54 -7.65
CA GLU A 69 10.87 -25.19 -7.10
C GLU A 69 11.88 -24.11 -6.71
N MET A 70 12.60 -24.35 -5.64
CA MET A 70 13.73 -23.51 -5.27
C MET A 70 14.75 -23.48 -6.42
N PRO A 71 15.36 -22.31 -6.71
CA PRO A 71 16.50 -22.26 -7.60
C PRO A 71 17.59 -23.24 -7.18
N ALA A 72 18.20 -23.92 -8.13
CA ALA A 72 19.31 -24.85 -7.83
C ALA A 72 20.43 -24.10 -7.08
N ARG A 73 21.11 -24.78 -6.17
CA ARG A 73 22.26 -24.21 -5.44
C ARG A 73 23.45 -23.97 -6.39
N GLY A 74 24.19 -22.91 -6.15
CA GLY A 74 25.41 -22.58 -6.85
C GLY A 74 25.49 -21.13 -7.33
N LYS A 75 26.73 -20.68 -7.50
CA LYS A 75 27.04 -19.32 -7.92
C LYS A 75 26.53 -19.03 -9.33
N ARG A 76 25.91 -17.88 -9.52
CA ARG A 76 25.33 -17.43 -10.78
C ARG A 76 26.28 -16.51 -11.55
N ALA A 77 26.10 -16.43 -12.87
CA ALA A 77 26.85 -15.51 -13.71
C ALA A 77 26.64 -14.04 -13.28
N TRP A 78 25.45 -13.68 -12.82
CA TRP A 78 25.15 -12.33 -12.33
C TRP A 78 25.96 -11.95 -11.07
N ALA A 79 26.54 -12.90 -10.32
CA ALA A 79 27.37 -12.62 -9.15
C ALA A 79 28.63 -11.79 -9.46
N ALA A 80 29.06 -11.73 -10.71
CA ALA A 80 30.10 -10.81 -11.13
C ALA A 80 29.68 -9.32 -11.04
N GLN A 81 28.39 -9.04 -11.25
CA GLN A 81 27.81 -7.69 -11.21
C GLN A 81 27.16 -7.39 -9.85
N VAL A 82 26.66 -8.42 -9.15
CA VAL A 82 26.08 -8.33 -7.81
C VAL A 82 26.90 -9.26 -6.88
N PRO A 83 28.12 -8.87 -6.51
CA PRO A 83 29.00 -9.71 -5.69
C PRO A 83 28.57 -9.82 -4.23
N VAL A 84 27.65 -8.97 -3.80
CA VAL A 84 27.01 -8.96 -2.46
C VAL A 84 25.56 -8.58 -2.66
N ILE A 85 24.64 -9.34 -2.04
CA ILE A 85 23.22 -8.99 -1.98
C ILE A 85 22.99 -8.18 -0.70
N ARG A 86 22.57 -6.92 -0.82
CA ARG A 86 22.29 -6.04 0.31
C ARG A 86 20.78 -5.88 0.44
N ILE A 87 20.25 -6.24 1.61
CA ILE A 87 18.82 -6.24 1.90
C ILE A 87 18.52 -5.09 2.85
N GLY A 88 17.73 -4.12 2.39
CA GLY A 88 17.25 -3.01 3.22
C GLY A 88 16.07 -3.44 4.08
N ILE A 89 16.13 -3.14 5.38
CA ILE A 89 15.08 -3.43 6.34
C ILE A 89 14.54 -2.12 6.89
N LEU A 90 13.25 -1.83 6.61
CA LEU A 90 12.57 -0.60 7.07
C LEU A 90 12.63 -0.46 8.59
N GLY A 91 12.72 0.78 9.07
CA GLY A 91 12.70 1.14 10.49
C GLY A 91 11.33 0.94 11.16
N GLY A 92 11.22 1.41 12.40
CA GLY A 92 9.95 1.49 13.12
C GLY A 92 9.62 0.34 14.04
N GLU A 93 10.56 -0.58 14.26
CA GLU A 93 10.53 -1.67 15.22
C GLU A 93 11.92 -1.84 15.87
N ASN A 94 12.02 -2.72 16.86
CA ASN A 94 13.30 -3.03 17.49
C ASN A 94 14.29 -3.65 16.49
N ASP A 95 15.53 -3.15 16.45
CA ASP A 95 16.55 -3.58 15.48
C ASP A 95 16.94 -5.05 15.64
N ALA A 96 17.05 -5.55 16.86
CA ALA A 96 17.40 -6.94 17.12
C ALA A 96 16.31 -7.91 16.63
N ASP A 97 15.04 -7.54 16.82
CA ASP A 97 13.89 -8.32 16.32
C ASP A 97 13.86 -8.36 14.79
N ARG A 98 14.15 -7.21 14.15
CA ARG A 98 14.23 -7.11 12.69
C ARG A 98 15.33 -8.00 12.12
N LEU A 99 16.53 -7.90 12.68
CA LEU A 99 17.67 -8.74 12.26
C LEU A 99 17.39 -10.23 12.47
N ALA A 100 16.80 -10.59 13.61
CA ALA A 100 16.45 -11.99 13.88
C ALA A 100 15.45 -12.57 12.86
N ARG A 101 14.43 -11.77 12.44
CA ARG A 101 13.45 -12.18 11.43
C ARG A 101 14.08 -12.46 10.07
N TYR A 102 15.04 -11.64 9.66
CA TYR A 102 15.68 -11.76 8.36
C TYR A 102 16.85 -12.73 8.32
N GLY A 103 17.33 -13.23 9.48
CA GLY A 103 18.49 -14.12 9.56
C GLY A 103 18.31 -15.42 8.79
N GLY A 104 17.14 -16.06 8.86
CA GLY A 104 16.83 -17.27 8.07
C GLY A 104 16.80 -16.99 6.57
N TYR A 105 16.23 -15.85 6.16
CA TYR A 105 16.20 -15.44 4.76
C TYR A 105 17.61 -15.11 4.23
N GLN A 106 18.42 -14.39 5.00
CA GLN A 106 19.83 -14.11 4.68
C GLN A 106 20.58 -15.41 4.40
N LYS A 107 20.53 -16.35 5.36
CA LYS A 107 21.21 -17.65 5.24
C LYS A 107 20.75 -18.44 4.02
N LEU A 108 19.45 -18.46 3.76
CA LEU A 108 18.88 -19.17 2.62
C LEU A 108 19.37 -18.61 1.27
N LEU A 109 19.49 -17.29 1.14
CA LEU A 109 20.08 -16.63 -0.04
C LEU A 109 21.56 -16.98 -0.21
N GLU A 110 22.35 -16.92 0.89
CA GLU A 110 23.78 -17.26 0.87
C GLU A 110 24.00 -18.70 0.44
N GLU A 111 23.24 -19.66 1.00
CA GLU A 111 23.34 -21.07 0.66
C GLU A 111 22.88 -21.40 -0.76
N THR A 112 21.89 -20.65 -1.28
CA THR A 112 21.35 -20.89 -2.62
C THR A 112 22.25 -20.35 -3.72
N PHE A 113 22.79 -19.14 -3.55
CA PHE A 113 23.51 -18.44 -4.61
C PHE A 113 25.01 -18.31 -4.41
N GLU A 114 25.52 -18.79 -3.27
CA GLU A 114 26.95 -18.75 -2.91
C GLU A 114 27.57 -17.36 -3.04
N VAL A 115 26.83 -16.34 -2.63
CA VAL A 115 27.26 -14.95 -2.54
C VAL A 115 26.98 -14.39 -1.14
N PRO A 116 27.82 -13.49 -0.60
CA PRO A 116 27.57 -12.85 0.67
C PRO A 116 26.25 -12.06 0.65
N VAL A 117 25.51 -12.12 1.75
CA VAL A 117 24.28 -11.33 1.94
C VAL A 117 24.45 -10.42 3.16
N LYS A 118 24.10 -9.16 3.03
CA LYS A 118 24.17 -8.17 4.12
C LYS A 118 22.80 -7.61 4.43
N LEU A 119 22.40 -7.68 5.69
CA LEU A 119 21.24 -6.99 6.20
C LEU A 119 21.61 -5.55 6.54
N VAL A 120 20.91 -4.58 5.99
CA VAL A 120 21.12 -3.15 6.20
C VAL A 120 19.90 -2.61 6.94
N VAL A 121 20.07 -2.34 8.22
CA VAL A 121 19.04 -1.79 9.09
C VAL A 121 19.18 -0.27 9.10
N ALA A 122 18.11 0.44 8.82
CA ALA A 122 18.02 1.89 8.97
C ALA A 122 17.18 2.26 10.19
N ALA A 123 17.46 3.41 10.77
CA ALA A 123 16.71 3.93 11.93
C ALA A 123 15.24 4.20 11.57
N ASP A 124 15.00 4.66 10.36
CA ASP A 124 13.67 5.03 9.83
C ASP A 124 13.49 4.57 8.37
N TYR A 125 12.33 4.84 7.81
CA TYR A 125 12.01 4.51 6.42
C TYR A 125 12.85 5.32 5.42
N ALA A 126 13.15 6.57 5.74
CA ALA A 126 13.92 7.46 4.86
C ALA A 126 15.33 6.91 4.60
N GLY A 127 15.99 6.33 5.61
CA GLY A 127 17.30 5.72 5.44
C GLY A 127 17.32 4.59 4.42
N VAL A 128 16.31 3.71 4.39
CA VAL A 128 16.20 2.64 3.38
C VAL A 128 15.89 3.21 2.00
N ILE A 129 14.97 4.19 1.93
CA ILE A 129 14.59 4.85 0.67
C ILE A 129 15.83 5.50 0.02
N GLN A 130 16.60 6.26 0.79
CA GLN A 130 17.80 6.93 0.33
C GLN A 130 18.91 5.94 -0.06
N ALA A 131 19.12 4.87 0.72
CA ALA A 131 20.07 3.82 0.39
C ALA A 131 19.70 3.11 -0.93
N PHE A 132 18.42 2.89 -1.17
CA PHE A 132 17.93 2.34 -2.43
C PHE A 132 18.16 3.30 -3.60
N ALA A 133 17.81 4.57 -3.45
CA ALA A 133 18.03 5.61 -4.45
C ALA A 133 19.52 5.81 -4.79
N ALA A 134 20.40 5.62 -3.81
CA ALA A 134 21.85 5.67 -3.98
C ALA A 134 22.48 4.37 -4.55
N GLY A 135 21.68 3.35 -4.89
CA GLY A 135 22.16 2.07 -5.40
C GLY A 135 22.90 1.21 -4.37
N GLN A 136 22.69 1.45 -3.09
CA GLN A 136 23.36 0.74 -2.00
C GLN A 136 22.62 -0.53 -1.55
N LEU A 137 21.45 -0.81 -2.10
CA LEU A 137 20.63 -1.97 -1.80
C LEU A 137 20.20 -2.68 -3.08
N GLU A 138 20.09 -3.99 -3.06
CA GLU A 138 19.57 -4.82 -4.15
C GLU A 138 18.12 -5.22 -3.92
N ILE A 139 17.72 -5.44 -2.65
CA ILE A 139 16.41 -5.96 -2.25
C ILE A 139 15.90 -5.17 -1.04
N SER A 140 14.58 -4.98 -0.98
CA SER A 140 13.91 -4.55 0.25
C SER A 140 12.45 -5.03 0.25
N TYR A 141 11.87 -5.13 1.46
CA TYR A 141 10.42 -5.24 1.68
C TYR A 141 9.93 -3.87 2.09
N MET A 142 9.13 -3.24 1.27
CA MET A 142 8.72 -1.85 1.47
C MET A 142 7.22 -1.73 1.76
N SER A 143 6.82 -0.74 2.55
CA SER A 143 5.44 -0.30 2.53
C SER A 143 5.10 0.30 1.16
N PRO A 144 3.81 0.35 0.76
CA PRO A 144 3.45 0.95 -0.52
C PRO A 144 3.91 2.40 -0.68
N ALA A 145 3.86 3.17 0.41
CA ALA A 145 4.33 4.56 0.41
C ALA A 145 5.87 4.66 0.32
N ALA A 146 6.60 3.79 1.03
CA ALA A 146 8.06 3.73 0.96
C ALA A 146 8.53 3.33 -0.45
N TYR A 147 7.85 2.36 -1.09
CA TYR A 147 8.11 2.03 -2.48
C TYR A 147 7.88 3.22 -3.42
N ALA A 148 6.75 3.91 -3.27
CA ALA A 148 6.44 5.08 -4.09
C ALA A 148 7.51 6.19 -3.92
N ALA A 149 7.95 6.45 -2.69
CA ALA A 149 9.01 7.40 -2.40
C ALA A 149 10.35 6.95 -3.01
N ALA A 150 10.74 5.68 -2.83
CA ALA A 150 11.97 5.13 -3.40
C ALA A 150 11.96 5.18 -4.93
N TRP A 151 10.82 4.90 -5.56
CA TRP A 151 10.65 5.02 -7.02
C TRP A 151 10.84 6.45 -7.50
N MET A 152 10.25 7.42 -6.80
CA MET A 152 10.39 8.85 -7.14
C MET A 152 11.83 9.35 -6.93
N GLU A 153 12.47 9.01 -5.82
CA GLU A 153 13.83 9.46 -5.48
C GLU A 153 14.91 8.80 -6.33
N SER A 154 14.69 7.53 -6.76
CA SER A 154 15.62 6.80 -7.63
C SER A 154 15.41 7.05 -9.12
N ASN A 155 14.46 7.95 -9.52
CA ASN A 155 14.05 8.12 -10.91
C ASN A 155 13.61 6.81 -11.58
N GLY A 156 12.86 5.98 -10.84
CA GLY A 156 12.33 4.71 -11.33
C GLY A 156 13.29 3.51 -11.21
N ASN A 157 14.48 3.67 -10.60
CA ASN A 157 15.42 2.57 -10.44
C ASN A 157 15.06 1.59 -9.32
N VAL A 158 13.79 1.31 -9.17
CA VAL A 158 13.23 0.28 -8.27
C VAL A 158 12.03 -0.38 -8.91
N VAL A 159 11.97 -1.71 -8.87
CA VAL A 159 10.88 -2.49 -9.46
C VAL A 159 10.21 -3.36 -8.39
N PRO A 160 8.87 -3.33 -8.26
CA PRO A 160 8.14 -4.24 -7.39
C PRO A 160 8.03 -5.58 -8.10
N ILE A 161 8.27 -6.68 -7.39
CA ILE A 161 8.17 -8.02 -7.97
C ILE A 161 7.02 -8.84 -7.39
N LEU A 162 6.76 -8.72 -6.11
CA LEU A 162 5.80 -9.53 -5.37
C LEU A 162 5.14 -8.72 -4.27
N THR A 163 3.96 -9.17 -3.83
CA THR A 163 3.32 -8.71 -2.59
C THR A 163 2.71 -9.89 -1.82
N THR A 164 2.48 -9.70 -0.54
CA THR A 164 1.87 -10.71 0.33
C THR A 164 0.39 -10.91 0.00
N VAL A 165 -0.05 -12.17 0.06
CA VAL A 165 -1.45 -12.56 0.05
C VAL A 165 -1.86 -12.99 1.44
N GLU A 166 -2.99 -12.51 1.91
CA GLU A 166 -3.61 -12.92 3.17
C GLU A 166 -4.29 -14.29 3.03
N LYS A 167 -4.65 -14.93 4.15
CA LYS A 167 -5.28 -16.26 4.14
C LYS A 167 -6.62 -16.32 3.40
N ASP A 168 -7.33 -15.21 3.33
CA ASP A 168 -8.60 -15.11 2.58
C ASP A 168 -8.40 -14.84 1.08
N GLY A 169 -7.15 -14.81 0.60
CA GLY A 169 -6.80 -14.56 -0.79
C GLY A 169 -6.69 -13.09 -1.15
N THR A 170 -6.97 -12.15 -0.25
CA THR A 170 -6.76 -10.72 -0.50
C THR A 170 -5.27 -10.37 -0.41
N ASN A 171 -4.87 -9.30 -1.10
CA ASN A 171 -3.51 -8.77 -1.04
C ASN A 171 -3.51 -7.36 -0.43
N SER A 172 -4.34 -7.16 0.58
CA SER A 172 -4.54 -5.85 1.21
C SER A 172 -4.56 -5.97 2.72
N TYR A 173 -4.26 -4.86 3.36
CA TYR A 173 -4.32 -4.64 4.80
C TYR A 173 -5.05 -3.33 5.10
N VAL A 174 -5.18 -2.94 6.36
CA VAL A 174 -5.83 -1.69 6.76
C VAL A 174 -4.94 -0.88 7.71
N SER A 175 -5.17 0.42 7.74
CA SER A 175 -4.76 1.27 8.85
C SER A 175 -5.85 1.24 9.92
N VAL A 176 -5.47 1.10 11.17
CA VAL A 176 -6.37 1.20 12.32
C VAL A 176 -5.94 2.36 13.21
N MET A 177 -6.91 3.19 13.63
CA MET A 177 -6.68 4.20 14.67
C MET A 177 -7.12 3.64 16.00
N TYR A 178 -6.23 3.74 16.97
CA TYR A 178 -6.48 3.27 18.33
C TYR A 178 -6.27 4.39 19.33
N VAL A 179 -6.98 4.26 20.42
CA VAL A 179 -6.91 5.09 21.64
C VAL A 179 -6.78 4.19 22.86
N ARG A 180 -6.44 4.73 24.02
CA ARG A 180 -6.54 3.97 25.26
C ARG A 180 -8.01 3.65 25.57
N ALA A 181 -8.27 2.47 26.07
CA ALA A 181 -9.63 2.04 26.47
C ALA A 181 -10.23 2.92 27.56
N ASP A 182 -9.36 3.44 28.46
CA ASP A 182 -9.75 4.33 29.59
C ASP A 182 -9.92 5.80 29.19
N SER A 183 -9.69 6.17 27.93
CA SER A 183 -9.71 7.58 27.47
C SER A 183 -11.11 8.18 27.36
N GLY A 184 -12.17 7.36 27.36
CA GLY A 184 -13.52 7.79 27.07
C GLY A 184 -13.79 8.10 25.58
N ILE A 185 -12.77 8.05 24.71
CA ILE A 185 -12.90 8.28 23.26
C ILE A 185 -13.41 6.99 22.60
N THR A 186 -14.48 7.09 21.82
CA THR A 186 -15.10 5.93 21.16
C THR A 186 -15.31 6.14 19.67
N THR A 187 -15.18 7.38 19.16
CA THR A 187 -15.36 7.71 17.74
C THR A 187 -14.29 8.65 17.24
N LEU A 188 -14.12 8.73 15.91
CA LEU A 188 -13.18 9.65 15.27
C LEU A 188 -13.54 11.12 15.57
N GLU A 189 -14.82 11.48 15.63
CA GLU A 189 -15.27 12.86 15.88
C GLU A 189 -14.80 13.37 17.24
N GLN A 190 -14.72 12.50 18.25
CA GLN A 190 -14.22 12.82 19.58
C GLN A 190 -12.72 13.09 19.63
N MET A 191 -12.02 12.81 18.54
CA MET A 191 -10.60 13.18 18.36
C MET A 191 -10.39 14.68 18.06
N ARG A 192 -11.47 15.43 17.87
CA ARG A 192 -11.34 16.89 17.65
C ARG A 192 -10.65 17.56 18.83
N GLY A 193 -9.56 18.30 18.52
CA GLY A 193 -8.72 18.96 19.53
C GLY A 193 -7.78 18.04 20.30
N LYS A 194 -7.84 16.72 20.09
CA LYS A 194 -6.95 15.73 20.73
C LYS A 194 -5.62 15.62 20.02
N SER A 195 -4.67 14.94 20.63
CA SER A 195 -3.34 14.71 20.08
C SER A 195 -3.25 13.39 19.32
N MET A 196 -2.51 13.41 18.19
CA MET A 196 -2.36 12.30 17.28
C MET A 196 -0.89 11.93 17.06
N ALA A 197 -0.53 10.67 17.28
CA ALA A 197 0.78 10.09 16.96
C ALA A 197 0.73 9.45 15.56
N TRP A 198 1.48 10.02 14.62
CA TRP A 198 1.81 9.36 13.36
C TRP A 198 3.01 8.44 13.54
N SER A 199 3.12 7.36 12.75
CA SER A 199 4.24 6.43 12.85
C SER A 199 5.50 6.98 12.21
N ASP A 200 5.51 7.12 10.87
CA ASP A 200 6.64 7.59 10.05
C ASP A 200 6.09 8.34 8.83
N PRO A 201 6.72 9.43 8.37
CA PRO A 201 6.27 10.21 7.20
C PRO A 201 6.11 9.40 5.91
N ASN A 202 6.88 8.32 5.76
CA ASN A 202 6.88 7.44 4.59
C ASN A 202 6.05 6.16 4.82
N SER A 203 5.31 6.08 5.92
CA SER A 203 4.41 4.95 6.19
C SER A 203 3.07 5.14 5.49
N ALA A 204 2.63 4.12 4.74
CA ALA A 204 1.31 4.15 4.11
C ALA A 204 0.19 4.18 5.15
N SER A 205 0.11 3.19 6.04
CA SER A 205 -0.94 3.11 7.07
C SER A 205 -0.68 3.99 8.29
N GLY A 206 0.59 4.28 8.59
CA GLY A 206 0.97 5.09 9.74
C GLY A 206 0.91 6.61 9.51
N TYR A 207 0.65 7.04 8.27
CA TYR A 207 0.61 8.48 7.95
C TYR A 207 -0.16 8.80 6.66
N LEU A 208 0.27 8.27 5.49
CA LEU A 208 -0.16 8.77 4.19
C LEU A 208 -1.66 8.53 3.95
N ILE A 209 -2.11 7.29 4.09
CA ILE A 209 -3.50 6.88 3.80
C ILE A 209 -4.49 7.47 4.80
N PRO A 210 -4.28 7.40 6.15
CA PRO A 210 -5.20 8.03 7.08
C PRO A 210 -5.40 9.52 6.76
N ARG A 211 -4.35 10.25 6.47
CA ARG A 211 -4.45 11.68 6.14
C ARG A 211 -5.21 11.94 4.85
N ALA A 212 -4.95 11.14 3.81
CA ALA A 212 -5.69 11.25 2.55
C ALA A 212 -7.19 10.95 2.74
N GLU A 213 -7.53 9.93 3.51
CA GLU A 213 -8.92 9.58 3.78
C GLU A 213 -9.62 10.59 4.67
N PHE A 214 -8.94 11.15 5.67
CA PHE A 214 -9.50 12.24 6.48
C PHE A 214 -9.81 13.46 5.62
N ARG A 215 -8.91 13.88 4.74
CA ARG A 215 -9.19 14.99 3.80
C ARG A 215 -10.36 14.69 2.88
N ALA A 216 -10.45 13.48 2.34
CA ALA A 216 -11.57 13.04 1.52
C ALA A 216 -12.90 13.06 2.29
N ALA A 217 -12.87 12.87 3.61
CA ALA A 217 -14.01 13.00 4.51
C ALA A 217 -14.25 14.44 5.02
N GLY A 218 -13.54 15.45 4.49
CA GLY A 218 -13.66 16.84 4.94
C GLY A 218 -12.98 17.17 6.27
N ILE A 219 -12.11 16.27 6.76
CA ILE A 219 -11.34 16.44 7.99
C ILE A 219 -9.93 16.92 7.62
N ASP A 220 -9.55 18.12 8.06
CA ASP A 220 -8.18 18.61 7.90
C ASP A 220 -7.27 17.99 8.98
N PRO A 221 -6.34 17.07 8.61
CA PRO A 221 -5.49 16.38 9.57
C PRO A 221 -4.27 17.19 10.04
N GLU A 222 -4.18 18.47 9.65
CA GLU A 222 -3.06 19.30 10.03
C GLU A 222 -3.09 19.68 11.53
N PRO A 223 -1.91 19.91 12.15
CA PRO A 223 -1.84 20.34 13.53
C PRO A 223 -2.63 21.63 13.78
N GLY A 224 -3.39 21.69 14.87
CA GLY A 224 -4.22 22.84 15.21
C GLY A 224 -5.51 22.98 14.40
N LYS A 225 -5.81 22.00 13.51
CA LYS A 225 -7.07 21.94 12.75
C LYS A 225 -8.04 20.96 13.42
N PHE A 226 -8.22 19.76 12.83
CA PHE A 226 -9.05 18.74 13.50
C PHE A 226 -8.36 18.20 14.75
N PHE A 227 -7.10 17.81 14.64
CA PHE A 227 -6.28 17.44 15.79
C PHE A 227 -5.65 18.69 16.41
N GLY A 228 -5.65 18.79 17.74
CA GLY A 228 -5.00 19.91 18.43
C GLY A 228 -3.48 19.88 18.26
N ARG A 229 -2.89 18.69 18.35
CA ARG A 229 -1.45 18.45 18.17
C ARG A 229 -1.24 17.14 17.41
N THR A 230 -0.27 17.13 16.51
CA THR A 230 0.22 15.90 15.89
C THR A 230 1.74 15.81 15.98
N GLY A 231 2.29 14.60 15.92
CA GLY A 231 3.74 14.37 15.87
C GLY A 231 4.04 12.96 15.35
N PHE A 232 5.30 12.72 15.04
CA PHE A 232 5.79 11.40 14.66
C PHE A 232 6.38 10.70 15.88
N ALA A 233 6.00 9.43 16.07
CA ALA A 233 6.51 8.61 17.16
C ALA A 233 7.82 7.88 16.81
N GLY A 234 8.25 7.94 15.54
CA GLY A 234 9.44 7.25 15.05
C GLY A 234 9.19 5.81 14.56
N GLY A 235 7.96 5.32 14.69
CA GLY A 235 7.55 4.00 14.22
C GLY A 235 6.20 3.58 14.73
N ALA A 236 5.73 2.43 14.28
CA ALA A 236 4.39 1.97 14.62
C ALA A 236 4.33 1.40 16.06
N GLU A 237 5.33 0.64 16.51
CA GLU A 237 5.40 0.18 17.91
C GLU A 237 5.55 1.36 18.87
N GLN A 238 6.40 2.35 18.53
CA GLN A 238 6.60 3.55 19.32
C GLN A 238 5.32 4.39 19.43
N SER A 239 4.51 4.42 18.37
CA SER A 239 3.20 5.09 18.39
C SER A 239 2.26 4.44 19.40
N VAL A 240 2.20 3.10 19.47
CA VAL A 240 1.38 2.37 20.45
C VAL A 240 1.87 2.68 21.88
N ILE A 241 3.17 2.60 22.11
CA ILE A 241 3.78 2.90 23.42
C ILE A 241 3.49 4.34 23.83
N ALA A 242 3.60 5.31 22.92
CA ALA A 242 3.34 6.72 23.20
C ALA A 242 1.86 6.98 23.58
N VAL A 243 0.92 6.24 22.98
CA VAL A 243 -0.51 6.33 23.32
C VAL A 243 -0.77 5.72 24.69
N LEU A 244 -0.26 4.53 24.97
CA LEU A 244 -0.40 3.88 26.28
C LEU A 244 0.27 4.69 27.39
N GLY A 245 1.45 5.29 27.08
CA GLY A 245 2.18 6.20 27.97
C GLY A 245 1.56 7.60 28.10
N LYS A 246 0.36 7.84 27.55
CA LYS A 246 -0.38 9.12 27.63
C LYS A 246 0.34 10.32 27.01
N GLN A 247 1.31 10.10 26.12
CA GLN A 247 1.99 11.17 25.37
C GLN A 247 1.11 11.70 24.24
N TYR A 248 0.27 10.81 23.67
CA TYR A 248 -0.74 11.11 22.66
C TYR A 248 -2.07 10.44 23.02
N ASP A 249 -3.17 11.01 22.52
CA ASP A 249 -4.51 10.46 22.74
C ASP A 249 -4.79 9.29 21.80
N ALA A 250 -4.31 9.36 20.56
CA ALA A 250 -4.47 8.32 19.53
C ALA A 250 -3.20 8.08 18.75
N GLY A 251 -3.13 6.91 18.13
CA GLY A 251 -2.13 6.54 17.15
C GLY A 251 -2.74 5.74 16.00
N VAL A 252 -1.95 5.49 14.95
CA VAL A 252 -2.32 4.63 13.83
C VAL A 252 -1.26 3.57 13.58
N ALA A 253 -1.71 2.37 13.22
CA ALA A 253 -0.86 1.25 12.87
C ALA A 253 -1.46 0.40 11.76
N TRP A 254 -0.64 -0.43 11.13
CA TRP A 254 -1.11 -1.41 10.16
C TRP A 254 -1.64 -2.68 10.84
N SER A 255 -2.65 -3.26 10.21
CA SER A 255 -3.25 -4.53 10.61
C SER A 255 -3.80 -5.27 9.40
N SER A 256 -3.80 -6.60 9.42
CA SER A 256 -4.50 -7.39 8.39
C SER A 256 -6.00 -7.04 8.31
N GLY A 257 -6.58 -6.56 9.40
CA GLY A 257 -8.02 -6.34 9.50
C GLY A 257 -8.83 -7.63 9.54
N GLN A 258 -8.16 -8.79 9.61
CA GLN A 258 -8.76 -10.12 9.62
C GLN A 258 -8.64 -10.76 11.01
N GLY A 259 -9.61 -11.62 11.36
CA GLY A 259 -9.64 -12.30 12.65
C GLY A 259 -10.20 -11.42 13.77
N ASP A 260 -9.87 -11.78 15.00
CA ASP A 260 -10.43 -11.16 16.22
C ASP A 260 -9.65 -9.89 16.58
N GLU A 261 -10.38 -8.77 16.65
CA GLU A 261 -9.83 -7.48 17.09
C GLU A 261 -9.29 -7.54 18.51
N SER A 262 -9.93 -8.32 19.41
CA SER A 262 -9.47 -8.48 20.80
C SER A 262 -8.09 -9.17 20.92
N GLN A 263 -7.62 -9.79 19.84
CA GLN A 263 -6.29 -10.40 19.74
C GLN A 263 -5.32 -9.55 18.89
N GLY A 264 -5.75 -8.37 18.45
CA GLY A 264 -4.98 -7.50 17.55
C GLY A 264 -5.00 -7.97 16.10
N TYR A 265 -5.99 -8.80 15.72
CA TYR A 265 -6.14 -9.43 14.39
C TYR A 265 -5.17 -10.60 14.15
N THR A 266 -5.05 -11.07 12.92
CA THR A 266 -4.18 -12.21 12.54
C THR A 266 -2.74 -11.79 12.27
N ARG A 267 -2.52 -10.52 11.86
CA ARG A 267 -1.21 -9.98 11.49
C ARG A 267 -1.20 -8.46 11.66
N GLY A 268 -0.10 -7.88 12.08
CA GLY A 268 0.06 -6.45 12.26
C GLY A 268 0.86 -6.07 13.49
N VAL A 269 1.00 -4.76 13.70
CA VAL A 269 1.75 -4.23 14.84
C VAL A 269 1.14 -4.66 16.16
N LEU A 270 -0.17 -4.50 16.30
CA LEU A 270 -0.88 -4.85 17.54
C LEU A 270 -0.77 -6.35 17.83
N THR A 271 -0.97 -7.21 16.83
CA THR A 271 -0.80 -8.66 16.95
C THR A 271 0.60 -9.02 17.45
N THR A 272 1.63 -8.45 16.83
CA THR A 272 3.03 -8.70 17.19
C THR A 272 3.32 -8.26 18.62
N MET A 273 2.84 -7.08 19.03
CA MET A 273 3.04 -6.57 20.40
C MET A 273 2.30 -7.41 21.45
N VAL A 274 1.10 -7.91 21.14
CA VAL A 274 0.37 -8.86 22.01
C VAL A 274 1.14 -10.17 22.15
N GLN A 275 1.62 -10.75 21.05
CA GLN A 275 2.42 -11.99 21.08
C GLN A 275 3.71 -11.83 21.88
N LYS A 276 4.36 -10.67 21.81
CA LYS A 276 5.53 -10.32 22.63
C LYS A 276 5.19 -9.95 24.08
N LYS A 277 3.91 -9.96 24.46
CA LYS A 277 3.41 -9.54 25.79
C LYS A 277 3.80 -8.09 26.16
N MET A 278 3.94 -7.23 25.16
CA MET A 278 4.23 -5.81 25.36
C MET A 278 2.97 -5.01 25.66
N ILE A 279 1.81 -5.46 25.15
CA ILE A 279 0.50 -4.83 25.33
C ILE A 279 -0.59 -5.89 25.55
N ASP A 280 -1.74 -5.43 26.08
CA ASP A 280 -2.98 -6.18 26.08
C ASP A 280 -4.02 -5.37 25.28
N MET A 281 -4.76 -6.01 24.37
CA MET A 281 -5.76 -5.32 23.55
C MET A 281 -6.92 -4.73 24.37
N LYS A 282 -7.15 -5.23 25.61
CA LYS A 282 -8.14 -4.62 26.53
C LYS A 282 -7.76 -3.18 26.96
N ASP A 283 -6.47 -2.79 26.84
CA ASP A 283 -5.98 -1.45 27.18
C ASP A 283 -6.16 -0.47 26.00
N LEU A 284 -6.55 -0.97 24.83
CA LEU A 284 -6.76 -0.21 23.60
C LEU A 284 -8.19 -0.35 23.08
N ARG A 285 -8.62 0.62 22.29
CA ARG A 285 -9.87 0.60 21.53
C ARG A 285 -9.58 1.08 20.12
N ILE A 286 -10.01 0.34 19.12
CA ILE A 286 -10.01 0.76 17.73
C ILE A 286 -11.23 1.67 17.49
N ILE A 287 -11.00 2.89 16.98
CA ILE A 287 -12.06 3.88 16.74
C ILE A 287 -12.24 4.23 15.26
N TRP A 288 -11.32 3.80 14.41
CA TRP A 288 -11.40 4.02 12.97
C TRP A 288 -10.55 3.00 12.20
N ARG A 289 -10.98 2.70 10.97
CA ARG A 289 -10.25 1.85 10.01
C ARG A 289 -10.27 2.49 8.62
N SER A 290 -9.18 2.36 7.90
CA SER A 290 -9.11 2.76 6.49
C SER A 290 -9.84 1.78 5.58
N ARG A 291 -10.05 2.19 4.34
CA ARG A 291 -10.29 1.26 3.22
C ARG A 291 -9.08 0.32 3.06
N PRO A 292 -9.26 -0.81 2.35
CA PRO A 292 -8.16 -1.71 2.05
C PRO A 292 -7.00 -1.00 1.35
N ILE A 293 -5.79 -1.26 1.81
CA ILE A 293 -4.52 -0.75 1.30
C ILE A 293 -3.79 -1.94 0.67
N LEU A 294 -3.33 -1.84 -0.58
CA LEU A 294 -2.53 -2.89 -1.20
C LEU A 294 -1.31 -3.20 -0.30
N ASN A 295 -1.01 -4.48 -0.07
CA ASN A 295 0.17 -4.89 0.69
C ASN A 295 1.45 -4.37 0.03
N GLY A 296 2.46 -4.08 0.85
CA GLY A 296 3.72 -3.56 0.39
C GLY A 296 4.48 -4.55 -0.49
N PRO A 297 5.27 -4.06 -1.46
CA PRO A 297 5.99 -4.94 -2.36
C PRO A 297 7.34 -5.40 -1.79
N VAL A 298 7.76 -6.61 -2.21
CA VAL A 298 9.16 -6.95 -2.35
C VAL A 298 9.69 -6.20 -3.56
N VAL A 299 10.77 -5.46 -3.40
CA VAL A 299 11.35 -4.65 -4.45
C VAL A 299 12.79 -5.06 -4.75
N LEU A 300 13.16 -4.91 -6.01
CA LEU A 300 14.54 -5.05 -6.48
C LEU A 300 15.01 -3.73 -7.09
N ARG A 301 16.33 -3.51 -7.07
CA ARG A 301 16.93 -2.44 -7.85
C ARG A 301 16.81 -2.75 -9.33
N ALA A 302 16.25 -1.84 -10.14
CA ALA A 302 15.88 -2.11 -11.53
C ALA A 302 17.07 -2.30 -12.46
N ASP A 303 18.23 -1.69 -12.16
CA ASP A 303 19.47 -1.83 -12.93
C ASP A 303 20.28 -3.11 -12.63
N THR A 304 19.75 -4.00 -11.76
CA THR A 304 20.36 -5.32 -11.54
C THR A 304 20.12 -6.22 -12.75
N PRO A 305 21.01 -7.22 -13.00
CA PRO A 305 20.84 -8.13 -14.12
C PRO A 305 19.46 -8.81 -14.14
N VAL A 306 18.87 -8.97 -15.33
CA VAL A 306 17.57 -9.63 -15.50
C VAL A 306 17.58 -11.05 -14.92
N SER A 307 18.70 -11.77 -15.05
CA SER A 307 18.86 -13.11 -14.45
C SER A 307 18.88 -13.09 -12.92
N PHE A 308 19.42 -12.03 -12.29
CA PHE A 308 19.30 -11.83 -10.85
C PHE A 308 17.83 -11.60 -10.43
N GLN A 309 17.13 -10.73 -11.15
CA GLN A 309 15.71 -10.47 -10.86
C GLN A 309 14.86 -11.73 -11.02
N ALA A 310 15.13 -12.55 -12.06
CA ALA A 310 14.44 -13.82 -12.28
C ALA A 310 14.70 -14.83 -11.16
N ASP A 311 15.94 -14.98 -10.72
CA ASP A 311 16.32 -15.87 -9.61
C ASP A 311 15.67 -15.41 -8.29
N MET A 312 15.63 -14.10 -8.00
CA MET A 312 14.96 -13.55 -6.81
C MET A 312 13.45 -13.80 -6.86
N LEU A 313 12.82 -13.60 -8.02
CA LEU A 313 11.39 -13.89 -8.20
C LEU A 313 11.10 -15.38 -7.97
N ALA A 314 11.84 -16.28 -8.61
CA ALA A 314 11.67 -17.72 -8.48
C ALA A 314 11.84 -18.19 -7.03
N MET A 315 12.87 -17.68 -6.36
CA MET A 315 13.16 -18.01 -4.96
C MET A 315 12.02 -17.57 -4.04
N HIS A 316 11.57 -16.34 -4.14
CA HIS A 316 10.47 -15.84 -3.29
C HIS A 316 9.17 -16.61 -3.52
N LEU A 317 8.86 -16.99 -4.76
CA LEU A 317 7.66 -17.79 -5.05
C LEU A 317 7.74 -19.22 -4.45
N ALA A 318 8.96 -19.76 -4.28
CA ALA A 318 9.17 -21.08 -3.70
C ALA A 318 9.21 -21.08 -2.16
N ILE A 319 9.77 -20.04 -1.54
CA ILE A 319 9.97 -19.93 -0.09
C ILE A 319 8.71 -20.27 0.73
N PRO A 320 7.50 -19.76 0.45
CA PRO A 320 6.32 -20.05 1.26
C PRO A 320 5.96 -21.54 1.36
N LYS A 321 6.34 -22.34 0.37
CA LYS A 321 6.10 -23.79 0.33
C LYS A 321 7.25 -24.60 0.88
N VAL A 322 8.49 -24.21 0.55
CA VAL A 322 9.70 -24.98 0.85
C VAL A 322 10.30 -24.62 2.19
N HIS A 323 10.21 -23.36 2.58
CA HIS A 323 10.73 -22.78 3.81
C HIS A 323 9.66 -21.87 4.47
N PRO A 324 8.49 -22.43 4.88
CA PRO A 324 7.39 -21.62 5.45
C PRO A 324 7.82 -20.85 6.71
N GLU A 325 8.77 -21.37 7.50
CA GLU A 325 9.33 -20.69 8.66
C GLU A 325 10.05 -19.38 8.28
N VAL A 326 10.79 -19.39 7.17
CA VAL A 326 11.47 -18.19 6.64
C VAL A 326 10.45 -17.19 6.13
N TYR A 327 9.44 -17.66 5.38
CA TYR A 327 8.36 -16.84 4.90
C TYR A 327 7.63 -16.13 6.05
N HIS A 328 7.15 -16.89 7.04
CA HIS A 328 6.39 -16.32 8.16
C HIS A 328 7.20 -15.39 9.03
N ALA A 329 8.51 -15.60 9.15
CA ALA A 329 9.38 -14.68 9.87
C ALA A 329 9.44 -13.32 9.16
N VAL A 330 9.73 -13.31 7.86
CA VAL A 330 9.86 -12.07 7.06
C VAL A 330 8.52 -11.37 6.92
N ASP A 331 7.43 -12.12 6.67
CA ASP A 331 6.08 -11.59 6.44
C ASP A 331 5.34 -11.20 7.74
N MET A 332 5.93 -11.43 8.90
CA MET A 332 5.38 -11.11 10.22
C MET A 332 4.05 -11.81 10.52
N GLY A 333 3.91 -13.10 10.18
CA GLY A 333 2.75 -13.84 10.61
C GLY A 333 2.15 -14.82 9.61
N SER A 334 0.84 -14.72 9.40
CA SER A 334 0.03 -15.79 8.85
C SER A 334 -0.37 -15.61 7.38
N GLY A 335 0.38 -14.87 6.60
CA GLY A 335 0.16 -14.72 5.16
C GLY A 335 0.10 -16.07 4.42
N ALA A 336 -0.53 -16.11 3.24
CA ALA A 336 -0.70 -17.30 2.43
C ALA A 336 0.34 -17.44 1.30
N GLY A 337 1.34 -16.56 1.27
CA GLY A 337 2.40 -16.55 0.28
C GLY A 337 2.54 -15.19 -0.41
N TRP A 338 3.31 -15.19 -1.49
CA TRP A 338 3.54 -14.00 -2.32
C TRP A 338 2.99 -14.20 -3.73
N VAL A 339 2.48 -13.12 -4.32
CA VAL A 339 2.01 -13.08 -5.71
C VAL A 339 2.69 -11.95 -6.48
N PRO A 340 2.89 -12.11 -7.80
CA PRO A 340 3.45 -11.05 -8.64
C PRO A 340 2.62 -9.78 -8.60
N VAL A 341 3.31 -8.63 -8.58
CA VAL A 341 2.70 -7.30 -8.72
C VAL A 341 3.46 -6.47 -9.75
N LYS A 342 2.81 -5.38 -10.18
CA LYS A 342 3.36 -4.43 -11.13
C LYS A 342 3.31 -3.01 -10.57
N HIS A 343 4.17 -2.15 -11.12
CA HIS A 343 4.28 -0.75 -10.74
C HIS A 343 2.94 -0.01 -10.74
N GLU A 344 2.10 -0.24 -11.76
CA GLU A 344 0.81 0.45 -11.96
C GLU A 344 -0.14 0.27 -10.78
N GLN A 345 -0.02 -0.85 -10.05
CA GLN A 345 -0.85 -1.11 -8.86
C GLN A 345 -0.51 -0.17 -7.69
N PHE A 346 0.68 0.44 -7.70
CA PHE A 346 1.15 1.37 -6.67
C PHE A 346 1.04 2.85 -7.08
N GLN A 347 0.51 3.15 -8.29
CA GLN A 347 0.42 4.52 -8.81
C GLN A 347 -0.32 5.46 -7.86
N VAL A 348 -1.38 4.99 -7.20
CA VAL A 348 -2.16 5.77 -6.23
C VAL A 348 -1.30 6.35 -5.10
N PHE A 349 -0.29 5.62 -4.64
CA PHE A 349 0.60 6.09 -3.56
C PHE A 349 1.56 7.17 -4.08
N ILE A 350 2.02 7.06 -5.32
CA ILE A 350 2.83 8.08 -5.98
C ILE A 350 2.03 9.38 -6.12
N ASP A 351 0.77 9.28 -6.54
CA ASP A 351 -0.10 10.44 -6.72
C ASP A 351 -0.40 11.12 -5.38
N ILE A 352 -0.72 10.37 -4.32
CA ILE A 352 -0.92 10.92 -2.98
C ILE A 352 0.35 11.60 -2.46
N LEU A 353 1.55 11.03 -2.70
CA LEU A 353 2.82 11.66 -2.30
C LEU A 353 3.06 12.98 -3.04
N LYS A 354 2.75 13.04 -4.35
CA LYS A 354 2.83 14.27 -5.14
C LYS A 354 1.86 15.34 -4.61
N ASP A 355 0.64 14.95 -4.27
CA ASP A 355 -0.37 15.86 -3.71
C ASP A 355 0.05 16.40 -2.34
N GLU A 356 0.60 15.53 -1.45
CA GLU A 356 1.16 15.95 -0.17
C GLU A 356 2.32 16.96 -0.35
N ALA A 357 3.23 16.68 -1.29
CA ALA A 357 4.32 17.58 -1.60
C ALA A 357 3.84 18.93 -2.16
N ALA A 358 2.83 18.91 -3.03
CA ALA A 358 2.22 20.12 -3.55
C ALA A 358 1.50 20.93 -2.45
N ALA A 359 0.80 20.26 -1.55
CA ALA A 359 0.12 20.92 -0.43
C ALA A 359 1.12 21.58 0.54
N ARG A 360 2.28 20.97 0.79
CA ARG A 360 3.35 21.57 1.62
C ARG A 360 3.97 22.82 1.00
N ARG A 361 4.12 22.86 -0.35
CA ARG A 361 4.67 24.04 -1.07
C ARG A 361 3.74 25.26 -1.09
N ARG A 362 2.44 25.07 -0.85
CA ARG A 362 1.43 26.15 -0.85
C ARG A 362 1.27 26.82 0.52
N ARG A 363 1.98 26.36 1.52
CA ARG A 363 2.01 26.90 2.90
C ARG A 363 3.23 27.78 3.13
#